data_c109b954f49bbc1945e68f0ee3b544e0
#
_entry.id   c109b954f49bbc1945e68f0ee3b544e0
#
_cell.length_a   1.000
_cell.length_b   1.000
_cell.length_c   1.000
_cell.angle_alpha   90.00
_cell.angle_beta   90.00
_cell.angle_gamma   90.00
#
_symmetry.space_group_name_H-M   'P 1'
#
loop_
_entity.id
_entity.type
_entity.pdbx_description
1 polymer ?
#
loop_
_entity_poly.entity_id
_entity_poly.type
_entity_poly.pdbx_seq_one_letter_code
_entity_poly.pdbx_strand_id
1 'polypeptide(L)'
;LLFTKDYPGTVLHSCIGGIEIIGETDDEVRVRVGAGVEWDDFVAECVRRSWYGAENLSLIPGEVGASAVQNIGAYGVEAKDLITSVITMNIRGEERVYSVDECGYAYRKSIFKFAEMKDVFVTYVCFRLSKREHYTLDYGTIRQELTKYDEITLETVRRVIIDIRKSKLPDPRVLGNAGSFFMNPVVSREIFEALKEEYPQMPFYEMGTDRIKIPAGWMIDLCGWKGKALGPAAVHDKQALVLVN
;
A
#
# COMPACT_ATOMS: atom_id res chain seq x y z
N LEU A 1 6.97 -5.33 11.09
CA LEU A 1 6.50 -5.38 12.50
C LEU A 1 7.48 -4.66 13.40
N LEU A 2 6.96 -3.91 14.35
CA LEU A 2 7.74 -3.27 15.41
C LEU A 2 7.39 -3.94 16.74
N PHE A 3 8.35 -4.61 17.36
CA PHE A 3 8.18 -5.17 18.68
C PHE A 3 8.67 -4.16 19.72
N THR A 4 7.82 -3.76 20.65
CA THR A 4 8.14 -2.81 21.74
C THR A 4 8.63 -3.52 23.00
N LYS A 5 8.54 -4.83 23.04
CA LYS A 5 9.00 -5.76 24.10
C LYS A 5 9.10 -7.17 23.55
N ASP A 6 9.71 -8.08 24.33
CA ASP A 6 9.75 -9.48 24.00
C ASP A 6 8.33 -10.05 23.79
N TYR A 7 8.17 -10.81 22.71
CA TYR A 7 6.92 -11.50 22.39
C TYR A 7 6.94 -12.92 22.94
N PRO A 8 6.04 -13.28 23.88
CA PRO A 8 6.05 -14.60 24.54
C PRO A 8 5.35 -15.67 23.67
N GLY A 9 5.60 -15.69 22.37
CA GLY A 9 4.97 -16.61 21.42
C GLY A 9 5.86 -16.91 20.23
N THR A 10 5.32 -17.63 19.25
CA THR A 10 6.01 -17.96 18.00
C THR A 10 5.65 -16.94 16.93
N VAL A 11 6.66 -16.40 16.25
CA VAL A 11 6.49 -15.57 15.05
C VAL A 11 6.78 -16.42 13.83
N LEU A 12 5.80 -16.52 12.93
CA LEU A 12 5.97 -17.18 11.64
C LEU A 12 6.28 -16.14 10.58
N HIS A 13 7.42 -16.32 9.91
CA HIS A 13 7.80 -15.53 8.74
C HIS A 13 7.65 -16.39 7.49
N SER A 14 6.83 -15.94 6.52
CA SER A 14 6.64 -16.68 5.28
C SER A 14 7.91 -16.57 4.42
N CYS A 15 8.45 -17.71 4.02
CA CYS A 15 9.53 -17.78 3.04
C CYS A 15 9.05 -18.40 1.71
N ILE A 16 7.75 -18.37 1.45
CA ILE A 16 7.17 -18.89 0.21
C ILE A 16 7.53 -17.92 -0.92
N GLY A 17 8.48 -18.31 -1.75
CA GLY A 17 9.00 -17.51 -2.86
C GLY A 17 8.38 -17.85 -4.20
N GLY A 18 8.92 -17.22 -5.25
CA GLY A 18 8.62 -17.50 -6.66
C GLY A 18 7.55 -16.58 -7.25
N ILE A 19 7.72 -16.33 -8.54
CA ILE A 19 6.78 -15.63 -9.42
C ILE A 19 6.54 -16.55 -10.61
N GLU A 20 5.33 -17.06 -10.76
CA GLU A 20 4.94 -18.01 -11.78
C GLU A 20 3.87 -17.42 -12.68
N ILE A 21 4.06 -17.50 -13.99
CA ILE A 21 3.02 -17.13 -14.97
C ILE A 21 2.01 -18.29 -15.02
N ILE A 22 0.75 -18.00 -14.66
CA ILE A 22 -0.36 -18.96 -14.65
C ILE A 22 -1.34 -18.76 -15.81
N GLY A 23 -1.14 -17.73 -16.61
CA GLY A 23 -1.90 -17.46 -17.82
C GLY A 23 -1.41 -16.18 -18.50
N GLU A 24 -1.46 -16.17 -19.80
CA GLU A 24 -0.99 -15.04 -20.61
C GLU A 24 -1.81 -14.92 -21.90
N THR A 25 -2.08 -13.67 -22.29
CA THR A 25 -2.68 -13.29 -23.56
C THR A 25 -1.82 -12.21 -24.20
N ASP A 26 -2.25 -11.66 -25.34
CA ASP A 26 -1.57 -10.54 -25.97
C ASP A 26 -1.64 -9.26 -25.12
N ASP A 27 -2.70 -9.12 -24.29
CA ASP A 27 -3.03 -7.90 -23.57
C ASP A 27 -2.71 -7.95 -22.08
N GLU A 28 -2.70 -9.13 -21.48
CA GLU A 28 -2.54 -9.31 -20.05
C GLU A 28 -1.73 -10.55 -19.68
N VAL A 29 -1.12 -10.50 -18.51
CA VAL A 29 -0.49 -11.64 -17.87
C VAL A 29 -1.11 -11.87 -16.50
N ARG A 30 -1.31 -13.13 -16.14
CA ARG A 30 -1.70 -13.55 -14.79
C ARG A 30 -0.54 -14.28 -14.15
N VAL A 31 -0.19 -13.85 -12.94
CA VAL A 31 0.95 -14.41 -12.19
C VAL A 31 0.50 -14.86 -10.81
N ARG A 32 1.06 -15.96 -10.34
CA ARG A 32 0.99 -16.43 -8.96
C ARG A 32 2.30 -16.10 -8.27
N VAL A 33 2.24 -15.37 -7.16
CA VAL A 33 3.41 -14.88 -6.44
C VAL A 33 3.38 -15.40 -5.01
N GLY A 34 4.50 -15.94 -4.54
CA GLY A 34 4.65 -16.43 -3.18
C GLY A 34 4.50 -15.32 -2.14
N ALA A 35 3.85 -15.62 -1.03
CA ALA A 35 3.54 -14.63 0.01
C ALA A 35 4.77 -14.01 0.67
N GLY A 36 5.92 -14.70 0.68
CA GLY A 36 7.20 -14.21 1.22
C GLY A 36 8.09 -13.48 0.21
N VAL A 37 7.62 -13.25 -1.02
CA VAL A 37 8.33 -12.40 -1.98
C VAL A 37 8.27 -10.96 -1.50
N GLU A 38 9.40 -10.25 -1.45
CA GLU A 38 9.43 -8.81 -1.18
C GLU A 38 8.57 -8.07 -2.20
N TRP A 39 7.69 -7.21 -1.71
CA TRP A 39 6.75 -6.50 -2.57
C TRP A 39 7.44 -5.66 -3.64
N ASP A 40 8.50 -4.94 -3.28
CA ASP A 40 9.20 -4.07 -4.23
C ASP A 40 10.02 -4.86 -5.26
N ASP A 41 10.48 -6.07 -4.92
CA ASP A 41 11.12 -6.99 -5.88
C ASP A 41 10.09 -7.50 -6.91
N PHE A 42 8.86 -7.81 -6.47
CA PHE A 42 7.77 -8.14 -7.38
C PHE A 42 7.45 -6.98 -8.33
N VAL A 43 7.34 -5.75 -7.82
CA VAL A 43 7.11 -4.56 -8.66
C VAL A 43 8.27 -4.33 -9.64
N ALA A 44 9.52 -4.50 -9.19
CA ALA A 44 10.70 -4.39 -10.05
C ALA A 44 10.66 -5.43 -11.18
N GLU A 45 10.25 -6.66 -10.89
CA GLU A 45 10.09 -7.71 -11.90
C GLU A 45 8.98 -7.38 -12.90
N CYS A 46 7.86 -6.79 -12.44
CA CYS A 46 6.80 -6.31 -13.33
C CYS A 46 7.33 -5.27 -14.32
N VAL A 47 8.08 -4.28 -13.82
CA VAL A 47 8.70 -3.24 -14.66
C VAL A 47 9.66 -3.83 -15.66
N ARG A 48 10.54 -4.75 -15.23
CA ARG A 48 11.53 -5.42 -16.09
C ARG A 48 10.87 -6.22 -17.23
N ARG A 49 9.66 -6.76 -17.01
CA ARG A 49 8.88 -7.53 -17.99
C ARG A 49 7.88 -6.70 -18.78
N SER A 50 7.85 -5.37 -18.58
CA SER A 50 6.85 -4.49 -19.18
C SER A 50 5.41 -4.90 -18.82
N TRP A 51 5.18 -5.27 -17.56
CA TRP A 51 3.87 -5.54 -16.98
C TRP A 51 3.39 -4.32 -16.21
N TYR A 52 2.33 -3.70 -16.68
CA TYR A 52 1.81 -2.43 -16.18
C TYR A 52 0.79 -2.60 -15.07
N GLY A 53 0.72 -1.61 -14.18
CA GLY A 53 -0.28 -1.47 -13.12
C GLY A 53 0.29 -1.47 -11.69
N ALA A 54 1.45 -2.08 -11.45
CA ALA A 54 2.06 -2.16 -10.12
C ALA A 54 3.05 -1.02 -9.81
N GLU A 55 3.49 -0.26 -10.79
CA GLU A 55 4.57 0.73 -10.69
C GLU A 55 4.32 1.82 -9.65
N ASN A 56 3.07 2.24 -9.46
CA ASN A 56 2.68 3.23 -8.44
C ASN A 56 2.85 2.72 -7.00
N LEU A 57 2.93 1.41 -6.83
CA LEU A 57 3.12 0.75 -5.53
C LEU A 57 4.60 0.44 -5.24
N SER A 58 5.52 1.04 -5.98
CA SER A 58 6.98 0.88 -5.79
C SER A 58 7.44 1.33 -4.41
N LEU A 59 8.47 0.66 -3.90
CA LEU A 59 9.14 0.95 -2.64
C LEU A 59 8.19 0.91 -1.41
N ILE A 60 7.07 0.20 -1.48
CA ILE A 60 6.26 -0.09 -0.29
C ILE A 60 6.94 -1.25 0.45
N PRO A 61 7.30 -1.08 1.72
CA PRO A 61 7.96 -2.14 2.48
C PRO A 61 6.98 -3.28 2.82
N GLY A 62 7.51 -4.49 2.91
CA GLY A 62 6.77 -5.70 3.25
C GLY A 62 6.68 -6.68 2.11
N GLU A 63 5.93 -7.74 2.30
CA GLU A 63 5.86 -8.90 1.43
C GLU A 63 4.52 -8.97 0.69
N VAL A 64 4.48 -9.74 -0.39
CA VAL A 64 3.30 -9.94 -1.23
C VAL A 64 2.10 -10.45 -0.42
N GLY A 65 2.28 -11.38 0.50
CA GLY A 65 1.19 -11.83 1.37
C GLY A 65 0.61 -10.71 2.23
N ALA A 66 1.48 -9.88 2.81
CA ALA A 66 1.07 -8.71 3.60
C ALA A 66 0.35 -7.65 2.73
N SER A 67 0.74 -7.51 1.47
CA SER A 67 0.07 -6.60 0.53
C SER A 67 -1.40 -6.92 0.35
N ALA A 68 -1.74 -8.21 0.25
CA ALA A 68 -3.10 -8.70 0.15
C ALA A 68 -3.88 -8.52 1.47
N VAL A 69 -3.26 -8.82 2.62
CA VAL A 69 -3.90 -8.63 3.93
C VAL A 69 -4.24 -7.16 4.19
N GLN A 70 -3.34 -6.26 3.87
CA GLN A 70 -3.47 -4.81 4.14
C GLN A 70 -4.25 -4.06 3.07
N ASN A 71 -4.47 -4.64 1.89
CA ASN A 71 -4.86 -3.90 0.69
C ASN A 71 -3.98 -2.64 0.58
N ILE A 72 -2.66 -2.85 0.44
CA ILE A 72 -1.73 -1.72 0.32
C ILE A 72 -2.11 -0.82 -0.83
N GLY A 73 -1.81 0.47 -0.72
CA GLY A 73 -2.13 1.41 -1.79
C GLY A 73 -1.36 2.70 -1.63
N ALA A 74 -0.96 3.25 -2.76
CA ALA A 74 -0.28 4.51 -2.89
C ALA A 74 -0.55 5.10 -4.29
N TYR A 75 -0.47 6.41 -4.39
CA TYR A 75 -0.50 7.14 -5.67
C TYR A 75 -1.66 6.75 -6.60
N GLY A 76 -2.86 6.56 -6.03
CA GLY A 76 -4.08 6.28 -6.78
C GLY A 76 -4.33 4.82 -7.12
N VAL A 77 -3.44 3.88 -6.74
CA VAL A 77 -3.56 2.44 -6.99
C VAL A 77 -3.63 1.70 -5.66
N GLU A 78 -4.42 0.65 -5.58
CA GLU A 78 -4.48 -0.29 -4.45
C GLU A 78 -4.19 -1.72 -4.94
N ALA A 79 -3.68 -2.58 -4.04
CA ALA A 79 -3.36 -3.97 -4.39
C ALA A 79 -4.56 -4.73 -4.95
N LYS A 80 -5.77 -4.46 -4.44
CA LYS A 80 -7.02 -5.07 -4.93
C LYS A 80 -7.29 -4.82 -6.41
N ASP A 81 -6.75 -3.72 -6.98
CA ASP A 81 -6.96 -3.37 -8.39
C ASP A 81 -6.20 -4.34 -9.32
N LEU A 82 -5.19 -5.02 -8.78
CA LEU A 82 -4.35 -5.99 -9.47
C LEU A 82 -4.64 -7.43 -9.06
N ILE A 83 -5.08 -7.67 -7.81
CA ILE A 83 -5.35 -9.00 -7.26
C ILE A 83 -6.55 -9.64 -7.95
N THR A 84 -6.41 -10.90 -8.36
CA THR A 84 -7.52 -11.73 -8.86
C THR A 84 -7.98 -12.75 -7.85
N SER A 85 -7.06 -13.31 -7.08
CA SER A 85 -7.37 -14.24 -6.00
C SER A 85 -6.24 -14.32 -4.97
N VAL A 86 -6.58 -14.80 -3.78
CA VAL A 86 -5.64 -15.05 -2.68
C VAL A 86 -5.74 -16.51 -2.27
N ILE A 87 -4.62 -17.22 -2.29
CA ILE A 87 -4.51 -18.61 -1.88
C ILE A 87 -4.03 -18.63 -0.44
N THR A 88 -4.71 -19.38 0.39
CA THR A 88 -4.45 -19.45 1.83
C THR A 88 -4.38 -20.90 2.30
N MET A 89 -3.76 -21.09 3.45
CA MET A 89 -3.75 -22.35 4.19
C MET A 89 -4.14 -22.08 5.64
N ASN A 90 -4.97 -22.92 6.23
CA ASN A 90 -5.28 -22.83 7.64
C ASN A 90 -4.32 -23.73 8.48
N ILE A 91 -4.42 -23.63 9.81
CA ILE A 91 -3.58 -24.42 10.72
C ILE A 91 -3.79 -25.94 10.62
N ARG A 92 -4.86 -26.41 9.94
CA ARG A 92 -5.11 -27.83 9.66
C ARG A 92 -4.52 -28.31 8.35
N GLY A 93 -3.87 -27.39 7.58
CA GLY A 93 -3.30 -27.69 6.27
C GLY A 93 -4.33 -27.68 5.14
N GLU A 94 -5.54 -27.17 5.37
CA GLU A 94 -6.58 -27.05 4.35
C GLU A 94 -6.34 -25.78 3.53
N GLU A 95 -6.18 -25.94 2.23
CA GLU A 95 -6.05 -24.84 1.29
C GLU A 95 -7.42 -24.27 0.92
N ARG A 96 -7.49 -22.95 0.77
CA ARG A 96 -8.64 -22.25 0.22
C ARG A 96 -8.21 -21.10 -0.67
N VAL A 97 -8.90 -20.96 -1.81
CA VAL A 97 -8.73 -19.83 -2.74
C VAL A 97 -9.90 -18.86 -2.52
N TYR A 98 -9.57 -17.60 -2.29
CA TYR A 98 -10.53 -16.51 -2.22
C TYR A 98 -10.42 -15.67 -3.50
N SER A 99 -11.53 -15.47 -4.20
CA SER A 99 -11.59 -14.47 -5.27
C SER A 99 -11.43 -13.06 -4.71
N VAL A 100 -11.11 -12.08 -5.55
CA VAL A 100 -11.00 -10.69 -5.11
C VAL A 100 -12.28 -10.18 -4.44
N ASP A 101 -13.44 -10.59 -4.91
CA ASP A 101 -14.74 -10.22 -4.34
C ASP A 101 -14.94 -10.80 -2.93
N GLU A 102 -14.53 -12.05 -2.71
CA GLU A 102 -14.58 -12.70 -1.39
C GLU A 102 -13.61 -12.09 -0.38
N CYS A 103 -12.54 -11.43 -0.83
CA CYS A 103 -11.57 -10.76 0.05
C CYS A 103 -12.13 -9.54 0.78
N GLY A 104 -13.31 -9.04 0.41
CA GLY A 104 -13.98 -7.92 1.09
C GLY A 104 -13.13 -6.65 1.18
N TYR A 105 -12.38 -6.35 0.13
CA TYR A 105 -11.44 -5.25 0.10
C TYR A 105 -12.12 -3.88 0.21
N ALA A 106 -11.55 -3.05 1.07
CA ALA A 106 -11.83 -1.62 1.18
C ALA A 106 -10.53 -0.89 1.56
N TYR A 107 -10.60 0.42 1.77
CA TYR A 107 -9.43 1.22 2.18
C TYR A 107 -8.74 0.63 3.41
N ARG A 108 -7.54 0.09 3.24
CA ARG A 108 -6.72 -0.59 4.27
C ARG A 108 -7.47 -1.73 5.00
N LYS A 109 -8.39 -2.41 4.33
CA LYS A 109 -9.24 -3.46 4.87
C LYS A 109 -9.30 -4.67 3.95
N SER A 110 -9.30 -5.86 4.56
CA SER A 110 -9.65 -7.14 3.95
C SER A 110 -10.28 -8.05 5.00
N ILE A 111 -10.87 -9.17 4.57
CA ILE A 111 -11.37 -10.19 5.51
C ILE A 111 -10.24 -10.79 6.35
N PHE A 112 -9.01 -10.86 5.82
CA PHE A 112 -7.83 -11.44 6.51
C PHE A 112 -7.42 -10.69 7.78
N LYS A 113 -8.00 -9.52 8.04
CA LYS A 113 -7.79 -8.73 9.27
C LYS A 113 -8.81 -9.03 10.37
N PHE A 114 -9.83 -9.84 10.10
CA PHE A 114 -10.84 -10.18 11.09
C PHE A 114 -10.38 -11.33 11.99
N ALA A 115 -10.93 -11.37 13.21
CA ALA A 115 -10.57 -12.37 14.21
C ALA A 115 -10.84 -13.81 13.75
N GLU A 116 -11.85 -14.01 12.90
CA GLU A 116 -12.22 -15.30 12.33
C GLU A 116 -11.14 -15.87 11.39
N MET A 117 -10.26 -15.01 10.87
CA MET A 117 -9.19 -15.38 9.95
C MET A 117 -7.82 -15.54 10.65
N LYS A 118 -7.78 -15.51 11.98
CA LYS A 118 -6.53 -15.59 12.77
C LYS A 118 -5.69 -16.86 12.52
N ASP A 119 -6.36 -17.95 12.13
CA ASP A 119 -5.75 -19.25 11.88
C ASP A 119 -5.53 -19.51 10.38
N VAL A 120 -5.59 -18.47 9.55
CA VAL A 120 -5.45 -18.53 8.09
C VAL A 120 -4.19 -17.77 7.68
N PHE A 121 -3.35 -18.40 6.87
CA PHE A 121 -2.10 -17.84 6.35
C PHE A 121 -2.23 -17.67 4.83
N VAL A 122 -1.84 -16.49 4.33
CA VAL A 122 -1.70 -16.28 2.89
C VAL A 122 -0.44 -17.03 2.42
N THR A 123 -0.59 -17.89 1.43
CA THR A 123 0.52 -18.65 0.83
C THR A 123 0.92 -18.08 -0.52
N TYR A 124 -0.05 -17.69 -1.34
CA TYR A 124 0.17 -17.06 -2.64
C TYR A 124 -0.87 -15.97 -2.90
N VAL A 125 -0.49 -15.01 -3.74
CA VAL A 125 -1.40 -14.01 -4.28
C VAL A 125 -1.33 -14.08 -5.80
N CYS A 126 -2.48 -14.11 -6.47
CA CYS A 126 -2.57 -14.09 -7.91
C CYS A 126 -2.90 -12.67 -8.38
N PHE A 127 -2.13 -12.18 -9.33
CA PHE A 127 -2.28 -10.85 -9.90
C PHE A 127 -2.60 -10.92 -11.39
N ARG A 128 -3.31 -9.92 -11.89
CA ARG A 128 -3.50 -9.65 -13.30
C ARG A 128 -2.85 -8.31 -13.61
N LEU A 129 -1.94 -8.31 -14.56
CA LEU A 129 -1.16 -7.15 -14.99
C LEU A 129 -1.37 -6.94 -16.49
N SER A 130 -1.38 -5.69 -16.92
CA SER A 130 -1.52 -5.36 -18.33
C SER A 130 -0.18 -5.50 -19.05
N LYS A 131 -0.22 -5.93 -20.31
CA LYS A 131 0.91 -5.85 -21.27
C LYS A 131 0.77 -4.62 -22.18
N ARG A 132 -0.36 -3.93 -22.11
CA ARG A 132 -0.60 -2.68 -22.82
C ARG A 132 -0.20 -1.50 -21.95
N GLU A 133 0.50 -0.56 -22.56
CA GLU A 133 0.92 0.67 -21.89
C GLU A 133 -0.27 1.44 -21.33
N HIS A 134 -0.24 1.69 -20.05
CA HIS A 134 -1.13 2.59 -19.35
C HIS A 134 -0.51 3.02 -18.03
N TYR A 135 -0.78 4.25 -17.60
CA TYR A 135 -0.23 4.81 -16.37
C TYR A 135 -1.29 5.57 -15.57
N THR A 136 -1.22 5.47 -14.26
CA THR A 136 -2.00 6.29 -13.32
C THR A 136 -1.12 7.43 -12.81
N LEU A 137 -1.22 8.61 -13.41
CA LEU A 137 -0.31 9.74 -13.16
C LEU A 137 -0.93 10.93 -12.43
N ASP A 138 -2.25 10.90 -12.18
CA ASP A 138 -3.02 12.07 -11.70
C ASP A 138 -2.97 12.26 -10.19
N TYR A 139 -2.06 11.58 -9.50
CA TYR A 139 -1.93 11.68 -8.05
C TYR A 139 -0.71 12.51 -7.63
N GLY A 140 -0.95 13.58 -6.85
CA GLY A 140 0.12 14.40 -6.27
C GLY A 140 0.97 15.09 -7.33
N THR A 141 2.31 14.95 -7.21
CA THR A 141 3.29 15.63 -8.07
C THR A 141 3.88 14.74 -9.16
N ILE A 142 3.33 13.55 -9.41
CA ILE A 142 3.90 12.58 -10.35
C ILE A 142 4.10 13.19 -11.74
N ARG A 143 3.04 13.79 -12.32
CA ARG A 143 3.14 14.43 -13.64
C ARG A 143 4.21 15.52 -13.68
N GLN A 144 4.31 16.33 -12.63
CA GLN A 144 5.32 17.38 -12.53
C GLN A 144 6.73 16.81 -12.48
N GLU A 145 6.95 15.74 -11.71
CA GLU A 145 8.26 15.10 -11.63
C GLU A 145 8.65 14.42 -12.95
N LEU A 146 7.69 13.87 -13.68
CA LEU A 146 7.92 13.23 -14.99
C LEU A 146 8.33 14.22 -16.07
N THR A 147 8.05 15.54 -15.95
CA THR A 147 8.54 16.54 -16.91
C THR A 147 10.06 16.67 -16.97
N LYS A 148 10.78 16.06 -16.02
CA LYS A 148 12.25 16.00 -16.01
C LYS A 148 12.83 14.93 -16.93
N TYR A 149 11.98 14.11 -17.54
CA TYR A 149 12.36 13.00 -18.41
C TYR A 149 11.85 13.25 -19.83
N ASP A 150 12.64 12.85 -20.82
CA ASP A 150 12.29 13.01 -22.24
C ASP A 150 11.14 12.06 -22.65
N GLU A 151 11.06 10.88 -21.99
CA GLU A 151 10.04 9.87 -22.27
C GLU A 151 9.40 9.35 -20.99
N ILE A 152 8.08 9.13 -21.04
CA ILE A 152 7.35 8.44 -20.00
C ILE A 152 7.39 6.94 -20.31
N THR A 153 8.14 6.20 -19.53
CA THR A 153 8.22 4.74 -19.59
C THR A 153 7.88 4.15 -18.23
N LEU A 154 7.61 2.85 -18.21
CA LEU A 154 7.32 2.14 -16.94
C LEU A 154 8.47 2.30 -15.93
N GLU A 155 9.71 2.30 -16.42
CA GLU A 155 10.90 2.52 -15.58
C GLU A 155 10.98 3.96 -15.05
N THR A 156 10.71 4.98 -15.88
CA THR A 156 10.74 6.39 -15.44
C THR A 156 9.63 6.67 -14.44
N VAL A 157 8.43 6.10 -14.63
CA VAL A 157 7.33 6.21 -13.64
C VAL A 157 7.75 5.58 -12.31
N ARG A 158 8.25 4.33 -12.32
CA ARG A 158 8.77 3.68 -11.11
C ARG A 158 9.84 4.52 -10.42
N ARG A 159 10.80 5.05 -11.15
CA ARG A 159 11.89 5.89 -10.61
C ARG A 159 11.34 7.13 -9.93
N VAL A 160 10.43 7.85 -10.58
CA VAL A 160 9.78 9.04 -10.02
C VAL A 160 9.03 8.71 -8.72
N ILE A 161 8.27 7.61 -8.68
CA ILE A 161 7.59 7.16 -7.46
C ILE A 161 8.61 6.90 -6.34
N ILE A 162 9.70 6.19 -6.63
CA ILE A 162 10.76 5.91 -5.65
C ILE A 162 11.38 7.21 -5.13
N ASP A 163 11.69 8.17 -6.00
CA ASP A 163 12.30 9.46 -5.63
C ASP A 163 11.35 10.30 -4.76
N ILE A 164 10.07 10.38 -5.13
CA ILE A 164 9.04 11.05 -4.32
C ILE A 164 8.95 10.39 -2.93
N ARG A 165 8.97 9.05 -2.85
CA ARG A 165 8.92 8.34 -1.57
C ARG A 165 10.15 8.59 -0.73
N LYS A 166 11.34 8.47 -1.30
CA LYS A 166 12.62 8.73 -0.61
C LYS A 166 12.74 10.18 -0.12
N SER A 167 12.17 11.14 -0.84
CA SER A 167 12.17 12.54 -0.42
C SER A 167 11.29 12.82 0.81
N LYS A 168 10.24 11.99 1.03
CA LYS A 168 9.23 12.20 2.07
C LYS A 168 9.34 11.24 3.26
N LEU A 169 9.80 10.01 3.01
CA LEU A 169 9.82 8.95 4.02
C LEU A 169 11.24 8.69 4.51
N PRO A 170 11.46 8.55 5.83
CA PRO A 170 12.77 8.22 6.36
C PRO A 170 13.14 6.76 6.02
N ASP A 171 14.41 6.51 5.72
CA ASP A 171 14.93 5.14 5.61
C ASP A 171 14.96 4.50 7.01
N PRO A 172 14.26 3.39 7.25
CA PRO A 172 14.20 2.75 8.57
C PRO A 172 15.56 2.22 9.06
N ARG A 173 16.53 2.05 8.17
CA ARG A 173 17.91 1.67 8.54
C ARG A 173 18.69 2.85 9.12
N VAL A 174 18.27 4.09 8.85
CA VAL A 174 18.90 5.33 9.34
C VAL A 174 18.13 5.93 10.50
N LEU A 175 16.79 5.93 10.40
CA LEU A 175 15.92 6.50 11.41
C LEU A 175 14.76 5.53 11.66
N GLY A 176 14.73 4.94 12.86
CA GLY A 176 13.66 4.02 13.27
C GLY A 176 12.30 4.66 13.11
N ASN A 177 11.36 3.94 12.49
CA ASN A 177 10.02 4.46 12.28
C ASN A 177 8.98 3.33 12.19
N ALA A 178 7.71 3.71 12.39
CA ALA A 178 6.55 2.81 12.29
C ALA A 178 5.79 2.97 10.94
N GLY A 179 6.41 3.59 9.93
CA GLY A 179 5.76 3.94 8.69
C GLY A 179 4.62 4.95 8.89
N SER A 180 3.65 4.98 7.99
CA SER A 180 2.43 5.78 8.13
C SER A 180 1.53 5.16 9.22
N PHE A 181 1.69 5.62 10.44
CA PHE A 181 1.04 5.05 11.63
C PHE A 181 -0.48 5.26 11.63
N PHE A 182 -0.94 6.44 11.20
CA PHE A 182 -2.35 6.79 11.22
C PHE A 182 -3.02 6.51 9.87
N MET A 183 -4.24 5.97 9.93
CA MET A 183 -5.13 5.91 8.77
C MET A 183 -5.84 7.25 8.57
N ASN A 184 -6.13 7.59 7.32
CA ASN A 184 -7.01 8.72 7.02
C ASN A 184 -8.44 8.37 7.45
N PRO A 185 -9.10 9.17 8.31
CA PRO A 185 -10.49 8.93 8.69
C PRO A 185 -11.42 9.07 7.47
N VAL A 186 -12.44 8.22 7.46
CA VAL A 186 -13.54 8.29 6.49
C VAL A 186 -14.81 8.61 7.25
N VAL A 187 -15.35 9.79 7.00
CA VAL A 187 -16.53 10.34 7.68
C VAL A 187 -17.75 10.40 6.76
N SER A 188 -18.94 10.63 7.32
CA SER A 188 -20.14 10.94 6.54
C SER A 188 -20.03 12.33 5.90
N ARG A 189 -20.82 12.56 4.85
CA ARG A 189 -20.89 13.90 4.21
C ARG A 189 -21.35 14.96 5.19
N GLU A 190 -22.29 14.66 6.09
CA GLU A 190 -22.78 15.56 7.13
C GLU A 190 -21.65 16.06 8.04
N ILE A 191 -20.84 15.14 8.56
CA ILE A 191 -19.67 15.48 9.40
C ILE A 191 -18.66 16.30 8.59
N PHE A 192 -18.43 15.91 7.33
CA PHE A 192 -17.51 16.64 6.45
C PHE A 192 -17.96 18.09 6.22
N GLU A 193 -19.24 18.34 5.92
CA GLU A 193 -19.74 19.69 5.64
C GLU A 193 -19.60 20.58 6.91
N ALA A 194 -19.93 20.06 8.09
CA ALA A 194 -19.71 20.78 9.35
C ALA A 194 -18.23 21.15 9.58
N LEU A 195 -17.31 20.21 9.32
CA LEU A 195 -15.87 20.48 9.41
C LEU A 195 -15.38 21.46 8.33
N LYS A 196 -15.97 21.42 7.15
CA LYS A 196 -15.60 22.28 6.03
C LYS A 196 -15.97 23.75 6.27
N GLU A 197 -17.03 24.01 7.02
CA GLU A 197 -17.40 25.38 7.48
C GLU A 197 -16.29 25.95 8.39
N GLU A 198 -15.76 25.16 9.32
CA GLU A 198 -14.71 25.57 10.24
C GLU A 198 -13.34 25.63 9.56
N TYR A 199 -13.08 24.70 8.62
CA TYR A 199 -11.80 24.56 7.90
C TYR A 199 -11.98 24.62 6.37
N PRO A 200 -12.25 25.79 5.77
CA PRO A 200 -12.55 25.91 4.33
C PRO A 200 -11.45 25.36 3.41
N GLN A 201 -10.20 25.33 3.86
CA GLN A 201 -9.05 24.82 3.10
C GLN A 201 -8.76 23.33 3.35
N MET A 202 -9.63 22.62 4.11
CA MET A 202 -9.44 21.21 4.43
C MET A 202 -9.39 20.36 3.14
N PRO A 203 -8.30 19.63 2.89
CA PRO A 203 -8.22 18.68 1.77
C PRO A 203 -9.12 17.48 2.03
N PHE A 204 -9.66 16.90 0.98
CA PHE A 204 -10.51 15.72 1.08
C PHE A 204 -10.49 14.87 -0.19
N TYR A 205 -10.97 13.63 -0.07
CA TYR A 205 -11.16 12.70 -1.18
C TYR A 205 -12.54 12.07 -1.07
N GLU A 206 -13.31 12.11 -2.13
CA GLU A 206 -14.60 11.42 -2.18
C GLU A 206 -14.42 9.90 -2.24
N MET A 207 -15.22 9.19 -1.45
CA MET A 207 -15.21 7.73 -1.34
C MET A 207 -16.62 7.18 -1.66
N GLY A 208 -17.15 7.56 -2.83
CA GLY A 208 -18.53 7.32 -3.21
C GLY A 208 -19.45 8.49 -2.85
N THR A 209 -20.76 8.25 -2.81
CA THR A 209 -21.76 9.34 -2.71
C THR A 209 -21.86 10.00 -1.34
N ASP A 210 -21.57 9.27 -0.26
CA ASP A 210 -21.85 9.73 1.12
C ASP A 210 -20.67 9.60 2.09
N ARG A 211 -19.49 9.26 1.60
CA ARG A 211 -18.30 9.05 2.42
C ARG A 211 -17.14 9.88 1.92
N ILE A 212 -16.52 10.60 2.86
CA ILE A 212 -15.39 11.50 2.56
C ILE A 212 -14.19 11.08 3.40
N LYS A 213 -13.03 10.92 2.75
CA LYS A 213 -11.75 10.64 3.41
C LYS A 213 -11.00 11.95 3.62
N ILE A 214 -10.62 12.23 4.87
CA ILE A 214 -9.85 13.41 5.26
C ILE A 214 -8.40 12.98 5.53
N PRO A 215 -7.38 13.65 4.97
CA PRO A 215 -5.98 13.32 5.22
C PRO A 215 -5.59 13.53 6.68
N ALA A 216 -5.26 12.45 7.40
CA ALA A 216 -4.79 12.53 8.78
C ALA A 216 -3.48 13.33 8.90
N GLY A 217 -2.61 13.28 7.88
CA GLY A 217 -1.39 14.08 7.84
C GLY A 217 -1.65 15.59 7.90
N TRP A 218 -2.70 16.06 7.22
CA TRP A 218 -3.14 17.45 7.31
C TRP A 218 -3.65 17.80 8.72
N MET A 219 -4.43 16.91 9.33
CA MET A 219 -4.95 17.12 10.70
C MET A 219 -3.79 17.22 11.72
N ILE A 220 -2.78 16.34 11.61
CA ILE A 220 -1.60 16.33 12.49
C ILE A 220 -0.77 17.61 12.28
N ASP A 221 -0.64 18.06 11.03
CA ASP A 221 0.06 19.31 10.69
C ASP A 221 -0.70 20.53 11.23
N LEU A 222 -2.03 20.56 11.07
CA LEU A 222 -2.89 21.60 11.62
C LEU A 222 -2.78 21.70 13.16
N CYS A 223 -2.68 20.57 13.84
CA CYS A 223 -2.42 20.52 15.30
C CYS A 223 -0.97 20.91 15.65
N GLY A 224 -0.14 21.24 14.65
CA GLY A 224 1.24 21.67 14.82
C GLY A 224 2.18 20.58 15.35
N TRP A 225 1.88 19.30 15.09
CA TRP A 225 2.72 18.17 15.51
C TRP A 225 3.79 17.76 14.49
N LYS A 226 3.67 18.13 13.24
CA LYS A 226 4.67 17.83 12.23
C LYS A 226 6.06 18.38 12.63
N GLY A 227 7.06 17.52 12.67
CA GLY A 227 8.41 17.86 13.11
C GLY A 227 8.59 18.01 14.62
N LYS A 228 7.56 17.80 15.46
CA LYS A 228 7.69 17.88 16.93
C LYS A 228 8.10 16.54 17.52
N ALA A 229 8.94 16.64 18.55
CA ALA A 229 9.37 15.52 19.39
C ALA A 229 8.72 15.55 20.77
N LEU A 230 8.48 14.37 21.34
CA LEU A 230 8.10 14.14 22.71
C LEU A 230 9.00 13.05 23.30
N GLY A 231 9.99 13.44 24.09
CA GLY A 231 11.03 12.51 24.53
C GLY A 231 11.81 11.94 23.34
N PRO A 232 12.01 10.61 23.26
CA PRO A 232 12.71 9.98 22.16
C PRO A 232 11.87 9.81 20.89
N ALA A 233 10.53 9.96 20.97
CA ALA A 233 9.64 9.82 19.83
C ALA A 233 9.33 11.17 19.19
N ALA A 234 9.16 11.18 17.86
CA ALA A 234 8.81 12.39 17.12
C ALA A 234 7.85 12.10 15.96
N VAL A 235 7.20 13.14 15.48
CA VAL A 235 6.51 13.15 14.19
C VAL A 235 7.49 13.62 13.13
N HIS A 236 7.67 12.84 12.08
CA HIS A 236 8.62 13.17 11.02
C HIS A 236 8.31 14.52 10.35
N ASP A 237 9.34 15.31 10.09
CA ASP A 237 9.23 16.70 9.59
C ASP A 237 8.71 16.79 8.13
N LYS A 238 8.92 15.75 7.32
CA LYS A 238 8.48 15.71 5.91
C LYS A 238 7.16 14.95 5.70
N GLN A 239 6.77 14.10 6.65
CA GLN A 239 5.55 13.29 6.56
C GLN A 239 4.91 13.12 7.94
N ALA A 240 3.86 13.89 8.20
CA ALA A 240 3.21 13.93 9.51
C ALA A 240 2.56 12.60 9.96
N LEU A 241 2.32 11.67 9.02
CA LEU A 241 1.81 10.33 9.37
C LEU A 241 2.87 9.41 9.96
N VAL A 242 4.15 9.73 9.83
CA VAL A 242 5.27 8.87 10.22
C VAL A 242 5.76 9.25 11.62
N LEU A 243 5.68 8.28 12.52
CA LEU A 243 6.29 8.37 13.84
C LEU A 243 7.71 7.80 13.76
N VAL A 244 8.66 8.54 14.34
CA VAL A 244 10.10 8.21 14.34
C VAL A 244 10.64 8.15 15.76
N ASN A 245 11.76 7.41 15.91
CA ASN A 245 12.48 7.26 17.18
C ASN A 245 13.98 7.10 16.92
#